data_c1ae40278d3eed938d34cd5502c41020
#
_entry.id   c1ae40278d3eed938d34cd5502c41020
#
_cell.length_a   1.000
_cell.length_b   1.000
_cell.length_c   1.000
_cell.angle_alpha   90.00
_cell.angle_beta   90.00
_cell.angle_gamma   90.00
#
_symmetry.space_group_name_H-M   'P 1'
#
loop_
_entity.id
_entity.type
_entity.pdbx_description
1 polymer ?
#
loop_
_entity_poly.entity_id
_entity_poly.type
_entity_poly.pdbx_seq_one_letter_code
_entity_poly.pdbx_strand_id
1 'polypeptide(L)'
;MNQSIADALASATPRAAFSADVYQIILPSLVAIESQGPNANDNEDDSLGSGVIFNDSGQILTSLHVVEGAAEIHILFMDGSESVAVVADQYPEMDIAVLQPQSLPPVWAPAVLGNPGAMRIGDEAYAVGHPLGLFASMSAGVISGFDREFHIPGSNREIEGLIQFDAAANPGNSGGPLLNRNGHVIGIVTGIVSPGENGYFIGIGFAVPIGAAAGGGGSPPY
;
A
#
# COMPACT_ATOMS: atom_id res chain seq x y z
N MET A 1 49.22 -12.22 8.80
CA MET A 1 48.40 -11.01 8.98
C MET A 1 47.07 -11.06 8.23
N ASN A 2 46.91 -11.87 7.16
CA ASN A 2 45.67 -11.92 6.38
C ASN A 2 44.57 -12.82 6.95
N GLN A 3 44.92 -13.84 7.79
CA GLN A 3 43.98 -14.81 8.32
C GLN A 3 43.06 -14.22 9.41
N SER A 4 43.59 -13.35 10.26
CA SER A 4 42.83 -12.71 11.33
C SER A 4 41.82 -11.66 10.81
N ILE A 5 42.07 -11.04 9.66
CA ILE A 5 41.13 -10.11 9.01
C ILE A 5 39.99 -10.89 8.36
N ALA A 6 40.30 -12.02 7.70
CA ALA A 6 39.29 -12.90 7.12
C ALA A 6 38.38 -13.50 8.19
N ASP A 7 38.93 -13.92 9.32
CA ASP A 7 38.17 -14.46 10.45
C ASP A 7 37.29 -13.38 11.13
N ALA A 8 37.81 -12.16 11.26
CA ALA A 8 37.04 -11.01 11.77
C ALA A 8 35.89 -10.60 10.83
N LEU A 9 36.12 -10.63 9.52
CA LEU A 9 35.08 -10.36 8.53
C LEU A 9 34.03 -11.48 8.45
N ALA A 10 34.45 -12.74 8.61
CA ALA A 10 33.53 -13.88 8.64
C ALA A 10 32.69 -13.93 9.92
N SER A 11 33.18 -13.39 11.03
CA SER A 11 32.46 -13.31 12.31
C SER A 11 31.62 -12.02 12.45
N ALA A 12 31.78 -11.04 11.54
CA ALA A 12 30.94 -9.84 11.55
C ALA A 12 29.51 -10.22 11.16
N THR A 13 28.58 -10.08 12.08
CA THR A 13 27.15 -10.20 11.76
C THR A 13 26.81 -9.15 10.71
N PRO A 14 26.27 -9.53 9.53
CA PRO A 14 25.84 -8.57 8.53
C PRO A 14 24.91 -7.55 9.17
N ARG A 15 25.12 -6.27 8.90
CA ARG A 15 24.16 -5.23 9.32
C ARG A 15 22.80 -5.59 8.72
N ALA A 16 21.73 -5.55 9.53
CA ALA A 16 20.38 -5.79 9.05
C ALA A 16 20.09 -4.92 7.82
N ALA A 17 19.44 -5.50 6.83
CA ALA A 17 19.03 -4.72 5.65
C ALA A 17 18.04 -3.65 6.15
N PHE A 18 18.24 -2.41 5.75
CA PHE A 18 17.40 -1.27 6.14
C PHE A 18 15.92 -1.51 5.80
N SER A 19 15.66 -2.15 4.67
CA SER A 19 14.32 -2.57 4.24
C SER A 19 13.63 -3.51 5.24
N ALA A 20 14.38 -4.33 5.98
CA ALA A 20 13.80 -5.19 7.00
C ALA A 20 13.23 -4.39 8.18
N ASP A 21 13.88 -3.28 8.56
CA ASP A 21 13.38 -2.40 9.62
C ASP A 21 12.12 -1.66 9.14
N VAL A 22 12.12 -1.16 7.88
CA VAL A 22 10.95 -0.53 7.25
C VAL A 22 9.74 -1.48 7.26
N TYR A 23 9.97 -2.75 6.93
CA TYR A 23 8.93 -3.77 6.95
C TYR A 23 8.33 -3.97 8.35
N GLN A 24 9.16 -4.07 9.38
CA GLN A 24 8.68 -4.25 10.76
C GLN A 24 7.87 -3.04 11.26
N ILE A 25 8.20 -1.83 10.81
CA ILE A 25 7.50 -0.60 11.20
C ILE A 25 6.05 -0.62 10.68
N ILE A 26 5.82 -1.06 9.45
CA ILE A 26 4.49 -0.99 8.82
C ILE A 26 3.56 -2.15 9.21
N LEU A 27 4.11 -3.30 9.60
CA LEU A 27 3.31 -4.51 9.84
C LEU A 27 2.10 -4.29 10.76
N PRO A 28 2.19 -3.59 11.91
CA PRO A 28 1.04 -3.40 12.80
C PRO A 28 -0.11 -2.60 12.21
N SER A 29 0.15 -1.89 11.09
CA SER A 29 -0.84 -1.05 10.40
C SER A 29 -1.37 -1.69 9.13
N LEU A 30 -0.71 -2.74 8.61
CA LEU A 30 -1.06 -3.37 7.33
C LEU A 30 -2.26 -4.29 7.48
N VAL A 31 -3.15 -4.28 6.47
CA VAL A 31 -4.29 -5.19 6.41
C VAL A 31 -4.46 -5.75 5.00
N ALA A 32 -4.96 -6.99 4.90
CA ALA A 32 -5.52 -7.50 3.66
C ALA A 32 -7.02 -7.16 3.61
N ILE A 33 -7.52 -6.91 2.40
CA ILE A 33 -8.91 -6.58 2.15
C ILE A 33 -9.44 -7.56 1.11
N GLU A 34 -10.51 -8.26 1.47
CA GLU A 34 -11.28 -9.09 0.56
C GLU A 34 -12.66 -8.47 0.42
N SER A 35 -13.05 -8.11 -0.78
CA SER A 35 -14.38 -7.60 -1.08
C SER A 35 -15.18 -8.62 -1.87
N GLN A 36 -16.40 -8.85 -1.48
CA GLN A 36 -17.32 -9.79 -2.13
C GLN A 36 -18.37 -9.03 -2.91
N GLY A 37 -18.57 -9.43 -4.15
CA GLY A 37 -19.60 -8.89 -5.02
C GLY A 37 -21.04 -9.22 -4.53
N PRO A 38 -22.05 -8.60 -5.12
CA PRO A 38 -23.46 -8.78 -4.70
C PRO A 38 -24.01 -10.17 -4.98
N ASN A 39 -23.36 -10.97 -5.81
CA ASN A 39 -23.78 -12.32 -6.17
C ASN A 39 -22.87 -13.36 -5.52
N ALA A 40 -23.24 -13.91 -4.38
CA ALA A 40 -22.47 -14.91 -3.62
C ALA A 40 -22.08 -16.19 -4.40
N ASN A 41 -22.58 -16.37 -5.64
CA ASN A 41 -22.26 -17.53 -6.51
C ASN A 41 -21.37 -17.15 -7.70
N ASP A 42 -20.94 -15.89 -7.80
CA ASP A 42 -20.17 -15.39 -8.94
C ASP A 42 -18.90 -14.71 -8.38
N ASN A 43 -17.80 -15.46 -8.34
CA ASN A 43 -16.51 -14.98 -7.84
C ASN A 43 -15.84 -13.99 -8.82
N GLU A 44 -16.48 -13.66 -9.95
CA GLU A 44 -15.95 -12.69 -10.92
C GLU A 44 -15.95 -11.26 -10.37
N ASP A 45 -16.80 -10.98 -9.37
CA ASP A 45 -16.91 -9.67 -8.72
C ASP A 45 -16.08 -9.58 -7.41
N ASP A 46 -15.42 -10.66 -7.00
CA ASP A 46 -14.58 -10.66 -5.79
C ASP A 46 -13.23 -9.98 -6.08
N SER A 47 -12.81 -9.11 -5.16
CA SER A 47 -11.54 -8.40 -5.28
C SER A 47 -10.66 -8.61 -4.06
N LEU A 48 -9.36 -8.67 -4.29
CA LEU A 48 -8.34 -8.73 -3.25
C LEU A 48 -7.47 -7.49 -3.32
N GLY A 49 -7.28 -6.85 -2.18
CA GLY A 49 -6.44 -5.67 -2.06
C GLY A 49 -5.73 -5.60 -0.73
N SER A 50 -5.15 -4.45 -0.49
CA SER A 50 -4.44 -4.10 0.73
C SER A 50 -5.00 -2.82 1.31
N GLY A 51 -4.69 -2.57 2.58
CA GLY A 51 -5.01 -1.32 3.24
C GLY A 51 -4.02 -1.00 4.35
N VAL A 52 -4.10 0.23 4.84
CA VAL A 52 -3.27 0.69 5.95
C VAL A 52 -4.11 1.42 6.99
N ILE A 53 -4.01 1.01 8.25
CA ILE A 53 -4.60 1.73 9.38
C ILE A 53 -3.84 3.05 9.54
N PHE A 54 -4.52 4.21 9.47
CA PHE A 54 -3.86 5.50 9.38
C PHE A 54 -4.13 6.48 10.54
N ASN A 55 -5.08 6.15 11.43
CA ASN A 55 -5.40 7.00 12.57
C ASN A 55 -5.78 6.21 13.83
N ASP A 56 -5.87 6.91 14.96
CA ASP A 56 -6.16 6.32 16.28
C ASP A 56 -7.60 5.77 16.41
N SER A 57 -8.49 6.06 15.45
CA SER A 57 -9.82 5.46 15.37
C SER A 57 -9.81 4.08 14.68
N GLY A 58 -8.65 3.64 14.19
CA GLY A 58 -8.50 2.37 13.49
C GLY A 58 -9.09 2.38 12.08
N GLN A 59 -9.29 3.56 11.48
CA GLN A 59 -9.74 3.66 10.09
C GLN A 59 -8.62 3.25 9.15
N ILE A 60 -9.03 2.67 8.02
CA ILE A 60 -8.14 2.06 7.03
C ILE A 60 -8.26 2.85 5.73
N LEU A 61 -7.13 3.27 5.16
CA LEU A 61 -7.05 3.75 3.78
C LEU A 61 -6.84 2.57 2.84
N THR A 62 -7.54 2.60 1.71
CA THR A 62 -7.39 1.66 0.59
C THR A 62 -7.72 2.33 -0.74
N SER A 63 -7.50 1.64 -1.86
CA SER A 63 -8.00 2.08 -3.16
C SER A 63 -9.50 1.81 -3.29
N LEU A 64 -10.22 2.77 -3.87
CA LEU A 64 -11.68 2.67 -4.03
C LEU A 64 -12.07 1.48 -4.90
N HIS A 65 -11.36 1.23 -6.00
CA HIS A 65 -11.65 0.13 -6.92
C HIS A 65 -11.57 -1.25 -6.25
N VAL A 66 -10.88 -1.39 -5.10
CA VAL A 66 -10.82 -2.64 -4.33
C VAL A 66 -12.16 -2.95 -3.67
N VAL A 67 -12.94 -1.92 -3.30
CA VAL A 67 -14.17 -2.06 -2.50
C VAL A 67 -15.42 -1.50 -3.20
N GLU A 68 -15.26 -0.94 -4.40
CA GLU A 68 -16.34 -0.32 -5.16
C GLU A 68 -17.39 -1.39 -5.57
N GLY A 69 -18.64 -1.18 -5.15
CA GLY A 69 -19.74 -2.10 -5.45
C GLY A 69 -19.78 -3.37 -4.61
N ALA A 70 -18.87 -3.54 -3.64
CA ALA A 70 -18.85 -4.69 -2.76
C ALA A 70 -20.11 -4.76 -1.88
N ALA A 71 -20.69 -5.94 -1.75
CA ALA A 71 -21.78 -6.21 -0.81
C ALA A 71 -21.26 -6.42 0.62
N GLU A 72 -20.06 -6.99 0.75
CA GLU A 72 -19.39 -7.22 2.03
C GLU A 72 -17.88 -6.99 1.87
N ILE A 73 -17.26 -6.40 2.90
CA ILE A 73 -15.82 -6.11 2.93
C ILE A 73 -15.24 -6.77 4.17
N HIS A 74 -14.30 -7.69 3.97
CA HIS A 74 -13.59 -8.40 5.02
C HIS A 74 -12.17 -7.85 5.14
N ILE A 75 -11.75 -7.60 6.38
CA ILE A 75 -10.42 -7.15 6.74
C ILE A 75 -9.72 -8.30 7.48
N LEU A 76 -8.55 -8.69 6.99
CA LEU A 76 -7.66 -9.63 7.67
C LEU A 76 -6.46 -8.84 8.22
N PHE A 77 -6.32 -8.83 9.54
CA PHE A 77 -5.21 -8.17 10.24
C PHE A 77 -3.97 -9.06 10.31
N MET A 78 -2.83 -8.46 10.65
CA MET A 78 -1.54 -9.13 10.67
C MET A 78 -1.41 -10.22 11.75
N ASP A 79 -2.25 -10.19 12.79
CA ASP A 79 -2.32 -11.25 13.82
C ASP A 79 -3.24 -12.43 13.43
N GLY A 80 -3.85 -12.38 12.24
CA GLY A 80 -4.78 -13.37 11.72
C GLY A 80 -6.22 -13.17 12.19
N SER A 81 -6.53 -12.12 12.96
CA SER A 81 -7.91 -11.77 13.30
C SER A 81 -8.62 -11.11 12.11
N GLU A 82 -9.93 -11.22 12.08
CA GLU A 82 -10.79 -10.73 10.99
C GLU A 82 -11.82 -9.75 11.50
N SER A 83 -12.27 -8.85 10.63
CA SER A 83 -13.37 -7.92 10.87
C SER A 83 -14.12 -7.64 9.58
N VAL A 84 -15.42 -7.46 9.67
CA VAL A 84 -16.19 -6.82 8.60
C VAL A 84 -15.96 -5.30 8.70
N ALA A 85 -15.94 -4.62 7.56
CA ALA A 85 -15.81 -3.18 7.50
C ALA A 85 -16.89 -2.54 6.65
N VAL A 86 -17.12 -1.26 6.88
CA VAL A 86 -18.00 -0.42 6.06
C VAL A 86 -17.19 0.72 5.45
N VAL A 87 -17.59 1.19 4.28
CA VAL A 87 -17.04 2.39 3.68
C VAL A 87 -17.54 3.60 4.47
N ALA A 88 -16.61 4.29 5.14
CA ALA A 88 -16.88 5.50 5.90
C ALA A 88 -16.86 6.74 5.01
N ASP A 89 -15.88 6.81 4.10
CA ASP A 89 -15.73 7.88 3.11
C ASP A 89 -15.16 7.32 1.80
N GLN A 90 -15.43 8.02 0.69
CA GLN A 90 -14.87 7.68 -0.61
C GLN A 90 -14.54 8.94 -1.42
N TYR A 91 -13.45 8.87 -2.18
CA TYR A 91 -12.93 9.94 -3.04
C TYR A 91 -12.68 9.38 -4.44
N PRO A 92 -13.73 9.31 -5.30
CA PRO A 92 -13.64 8.67 -6.61
C PRO A 92 -12.62 9.31 -7.56
N GLU A 93 -12.40 10.62 -7.43
CA GLU A 93 -11.42 11.38 -8.22
C GLU A 93 -9.98 11.02 -7.93
N MET A 94 -9.72 10.40 -6.77
CA MET A 94 -8.39 9.95 -6.34
C MET A 94 -8.27 8.42 -6.23
N ASP A 95 -9.35 7.69 -6.52
CA ASP A 95 -9.43 6.24 -6.28
C ASP A 95 -9.12 5.84 -4.83
N ILE A 96 -9.60 6.61 -3.85
CA ILE A 96 -9.39 6.35 -2.41
C ILE A 96 -10.69 6.04 -1.71
N ALA A 97 -10.67 5.06 -0.81
CA ALA A 97 -11.73 4.77 0.17
C ALA A 97 -11.17 4.76 1.59
N VAL A 98 -12.00 5.20 2.53
CA VAL A 98 -11.76 5.07 3.98
C VAL A 98 -12.72 4.01 4.51
N LEU A 99 -12.18 2.98 5.15
CA LEU A 99 -12.97 1.94 5.76
C LEU A 99 -12.98 2.07 7.28
N GLN A 100 -14.13 1.74 7.88
CA GLN A 100 -14.27 1.58 9.33
C GLN A 100 -14.49 0.11 9.64
N PRO A 101 -13.52 -0.61 10.24
CA PRO A 101 -13.72 -1.97 10.70
C PRO A 101 -14.63 -1.99 11.93
N GLN A 102 -15.44 -3.04 12.08
CA GLN A 102 -16.33 -3.23 13.22
C GLN A 102 -15.56 -3.58 14.50
N SER A 103 -14.43 -4.23 14.37
CA SER A 103 -13.53 -4.57 15.48
C SER A 103 -12.07 -4.40 15.06
N LEU A 104 -11.22 -4.09 16.04
CA LEU A 104 -9.78 -3.99 15.86
C LEU A 104 -9.09 -5.14 16.60
N PRO A 105 -7.90 -5.59 16.13
CA PRO A 105 -7.14 -6.62 16.81
C PRO A 105 -6.60 -6.12 18.17
N PRO A 106 -6.18 -7.02 19.08
CA PRO A 106 -5.61 -6.63 20.36
C PRO A 106 -4.32 -5.79 20.24
N VAL A 107 -3.56 -5.99 19.16
CA VAL A 107 -2.28 -5.30 18.91
C VAL A 107 -2.31 -4.71 17.50
N TRP A 108 -2.31 -3.41 17.43
CA TRP A 108 -2.25 -2.64 16.18
C TRP A 108 -1.65 -1.26 16.46
N ALA A 109 -1.25 -0.57 15.44
CA ALA A 109 -0.79 0.82 15.52
C ALA A 109 -1.14 1.55 14.22
N PRO A 110 -1.50 2.85 14.26
CA PRO A 110 -1.65 3.62 13.04
C PRO A 110 -0.28 3.81 12.38
N ALA A 111 -0.25 3.79 11.06
CA ALA A 111 0.94 4.06 10.29
C ALA A 111 1.38 5.53 10.45
N VAL A 112 2.68 5.75 10.47
CA VAL A 112 3.22 7.11 10.44
C VAL A 112 3.09 7.65 9.01
N LEU A 113 2.35 8.74 8.85
CA LEU A 113 2.21 9.42 7.58
C LEU A 113 3.43 10.29 7.30
N GLY A 114 3.99 10.15 6.10
CA GLY A 114 5.16 10.89 5.66
C GLY A 114 4.78 12.15 4.89
N ASN A 115 5.81 12.84 4.39
CA ASN A 115 5.65 14.01 3.54
C ASN A 115 6.13 13.69 2.11
N PRO A 116 5.20 13.41 1.16
CA PRO A 116 5.58 13.14 -0.22
C PRO A 116 6.26 14.35 -0.90
N GLY A 117 5.95 15.57 -0.49
CA GLY A 117 6.58 16.80 -1.01
C GLY A 117 8.07 16.96 -0.63
N ALA A 118 8.56 16.20 0.35
CA ALA A 118 9.98 16.17 0.71
C ALA A 118 10.76 15.08 -0.06
N MET A 119 10.08 14.22 -0.83
CA MET A 119 10.70 13.15 -1.60
C MET A 119 11.27 13.67 -2.93
N ARG A 120 12.27 12.97 -3.45
CA ARG A 120 12.93 13.28 -4.73
C ARG A 120 12.97 12.03 -5.60
N ILE A 121 13.07 12.23 -6.89
CA ILE A 121 13.35 11.13 -7.84
C ILE A 121 14.67 10.46 -7.45
N GLY A 122 14.64 9.11 -7.34
CA GLY A 122 15.76 8.29 -6.90
C GLY A 122 15.77 7.98 -5.40
N ASP A 123 14.92 8.61 -4.58
CA ASP A 123 14.76 8.22 -3.18
C ASP A 123 14.11 6.82 -3.08
N GLU A 124 14.51 6.05 -2.08
CA GLU A 124 14.02 4.69 -1.84
C GLU A 124 12.51 4.67 -1.62
N ALA A 125 11.84 3.72 -2.27
CA ALA A 125 10.42 3.46 -2.16
C ALA A 125 10.15 1.97 -1.91
N TYR A 126 9.24 1.66 -1.00
CA TYR A 126 8.86 0.29 -0.65
C TYR A 126 7.34 0.14 -0.81
N ALA A 127 6.91 -0.78 -1.66
CA ALA A 127 5.50 -1.14 -1.78
C ALA A 127 5.22 -2.38 -0.91
N VAL A 128 4.19 -2.30 -0.06
CA VAL A 128 3.81 -3.38 0.84
C VAL A 128 2.34 -3.71 0.65
N GLY A 129 2.03 -5.01 0.62
CA GLY A 129 0.66 -5.46 0.40
C GLY A 129 0.55 -6.97 0.32
N HIS A 130 -0.50 -7.43 -0.35
CA HIS A 130 -0.88 -8.84 -0.46
C HIS A 130 -0.97 -9.30 -1.93
N PRO A 131 0.12 -9.12 -2.72
CA PRO A 131 0.08 -9.40 -4.16
C PRO A 131 -0.28 -10.85 -4.43
N LEU A 132 -1.26 -11.07 -5.30
CA LEU A 132 -1.72 -12.42 -5.69
C LEU A 132 -2.13 -13.30 -4.50
N GLY A 133 -2.58 -12.71 -3.40
CA GLY A 133 -2.90 -13.43 -2.16
C GLY A 133 -1.68 -13.83 -1.31
N LEU A 134 -0.47 -13.43 -1.71
CA LEU A 134 0.73 -13.65 -0.90
C LEU A 134 0.78 -12.63 0.24
N PHE A 135 0.44 -13.09 1.43
CA PHE A 135 0.25 -12.27 2.61
C PHE A 135 1.51 -11.47 2.99
N ALA A 136 1.35 -10.17 3.21
CA ALA A 136 2.36 -9.24 3.73
C ALA A 136 3.70 -9.26 2.95
N SER A 137 3.62 -9.15 1.63
CA SER A 137 4.82 -9.07 0.77
C SER A 137 5.33 -7.63 0.67
N MET A 138 6.64 -7.46 0.58
CA MET A 138 7.29 -6.17 0.34
C MET A 138 8.21 -6.23 -0.88
N SER A 139 8.16 -5.19 -1.68
CA SER A 139 9.11 -4.93 -2.75
C SER A 139 9.82 -3.60 -2.54
N ALA A 140 11.05 -3.47 -3.07
CA ALA A 140 11.87 -2.27 -2.97
C ALA A 140 12.21 -1.73 -4.35
N GLY A 141 12.22 -0.42 -4.48
CA GLY A 141 12.56 0.33 -5.66
C GLY A 141 12.85 1.78 -5.32
N VAL A 142 12.61 2.67 -6.26
CA VAL A 142 12.80 4.11 -6.10
C VAL A 142 11.59 4.90 -6.59
N ILE A 143 11.48 6.14 -6.14
CA ILE A 143 10.59 7.13 -6.74
C ILE A 143 11.12 7.44 -8.16
N SER A 144 10.29 7.20 -9.17
CA SER A 144 10.62 7.40 -10.58
C SER A 144 10.11 8.74 -11.13
N GLY A 145 9.11 9.35 -10.49
CA GLY A 145 8.54 10.62 -10.91
C GLY A 145 7.40 11.10 -10.03
N PHE A 146 6.97 12.33 -10.28
CA PHE A 146 5.84 12.98 -9.64
C PHE A 146 4.91 13.57 -10.71
N ASP A 147 3.74 14.02 -10.27
CA ASP A 147 2.74 14.68 -11.11
C ASP A 147 2.38 13.85 -12.36
N ARG A 148 2.16 12.54 -12.13
CA ARG A 148 1.75 11.61 -13.18
C ARG A 148 0.23 11.51 -13.25
N GLU A 149 -0.23 11.22 -14.45
CA GLU A 149 -1.62 10.94 -14.77
C GLU A 149 -1.77 9.44 -15.07
N PHE A 150 -2.84 8.85 -14.59
CA PHE A 150 -3.15 7.44 -14.82
C PHE A 150 -4.63 7.25 -15.11
N HIS A 151 -4.91 6.62 -16.25
CA HIS A 151 -6.26 6.23 -16.62
C HIS A 151 -6.59 4.85 -16.05
N ILE A 152 -7.65 4.77 -15.24
CA ILE A 152 -8.07 3.49 -14.64
C ILE A 152 -8.65 2.59 -15.75
N PRO A 153 -8.07 1.40 -15.99
CA PRO A 153 -8.57 0.48 -17.00
C PRO A 153 -10.04 0.12 -16.77
N GLY A 154 -10.84 0.13 -17.84
CA GLY A 154 -12.27 -0.20 -17.79
C GLY A 154 -13.18 0.90 -17.23
N SER A 155 -12.65 2.07 -16.89
CA SER A 155 -13.42 3.21 -16.43
C SER A 155 -13.10 4.47 -17.26
N ASN A 156 -13.93 5.52 -17.13
CA ASN A 156 -13.63 6.85 -17.70
C ASN A 156 -12.91 7.76 -16.69
N ARG A 157 -12.35 7.20 -15.62
CA ARG A 157 -11.67 7.97 -14.58
C ARG A 157 -10.19 8.12 -14.90
N GLU A 158 -9.69 9.32 -14.70
CA GLU A 158 -8.26 9.67 -14.77
C GLU A 158 -7.86 10.26 -13.42
N ILE A 159 -6.73 9.78 -12.87
CA ILE A 159 -6.19 10.24 -11.60
C ILE A 159 -4.94 11.04 -11.91
N GLU A 160 -4.86 12.25 -11.36
CA GLU A 160 -3.75 13.18 -11.55
C GLU A 160 -2.88 13.30 -10.29
N GLY A 161 -1.69 13.87 -10.44
CA GLY A 161 -0.79 14.19 -9.32
C GLY A 161 -0.15 12.98 -8.65
N LEU A 162 -0.07 11.84 -9.36
CA LEU A 162 0.42 10.58 -8.82
C LEU A 162 1.95 10.55 -8.67
N ILE A 163 2.39 9.79 -7.65
CA ILE A 163 3.77 9.36 -7.49
C ILE A 163 4.00 8.14 -8.38
N GLN A 164 5.01 8.20 -9.25
CA GLN A 164 5.49 7.04 -10.00
C GLN A 164 6.63 6.37 -9.24
N PHE A 165 6.63 5.04 -9.19
CA PHE A 165 7.68 4.22 -8.56
C PHE A 165 7.95 2.94 -9.36
N ASP A 166 9.10 2.28 -9.11
CA ASP A 166 9.51 1.05 -9.80
C ASP A 166 9.65 -0.17 -8.86
N ALA A 167 9.29 -0.04 -7.58
CA ALA A 167 9.11 -1.20 -6.71
C ALA A 167 8.04 -2.11 -7.30
N ALA A 168 8.31 -3.42 -7.41
CA ALA A 168 7.41 -4.36 -8.06
C ALA A 168 6.03 -4.36 -7.38
N ALA A 169 4.99 -4.10 -8.15
CA ALA A 169 3.60 -4.11 -7.71
C ALA A 169 2.76 -5.01 -8.63
N ASN A 170 1.81 -5.72 -8.06
CA ASN A 170 0.93 -6.63 -8.78
C ASN A 170 -0.49 -6.52 -8.20
N PRO A 171 -1.52 -7.08 -8.86
CA PRO A 171 -2.85 -7.17 -8.27
C PRO A 171 -2.81 -7.69 -6.83
N GLY A 172 -3.49 -7.00 -5.91
CA GLY A 172 -3.42 -7.23 -4.47
C GLY A 172 -2.52 -6.23 -3.71
N ASN A 173 -1.62 -5.49 -4.38
CA ASN A 173 -0.94 -4.35 -3.77
C ASN A 173 -1.80 -3.08 -3.77
N SER A 174 -2.86 -3.02 -4.57
CA SER A 174 -3.81 -1.89 -4.61
C SER A 174 -4.35 -1.60 -3.22
N GLY A 175 -4.34 -0.32 -2.82
CA GLY A 175 -4.71 0.14 -1.49
C GLY A 175 -3.63 0.00 -0.42
N GLY A 176 -2.55 -0.73 -0.69
CA GLY A 176 -1.40 -0.86 0.20
C GLY A 176 -0.53 0.39 0.26
N PRO A 177 0.27 0.54 1.33
CA PRO A 177 1.13 1.70 1.50
C PRO A 177 2.37 1.66 0.58
N LEU A 178 2.70 2.81 0.01
CA LEU A 178 4.02 3.13 -0.51
C LEU A 178 4.80 3.86 0.59
N LEU A 179 5.94 3.32 0.98
CA LEU A 179 6.73 3.81 2.11
C LEU A 179 8.04 4.45 1.65
N ASN A 180 8.50 5.44 2.41
CA ASN A 180 9.88 5.92 2.31
C ASN A 180 10.85 5.05 3.13
N ARG A 181 12.14 5.38 3.11
CA ARG A 181 13.18 4.69 3.87
C ARG A 181 13.01 4.69 5.39
N ASN A 182 12.15 5.54 5.94
CA ASN A 182 11.86 5.60 7.37
C ASN A 182 10.64 4.78 7.77
N GLY A 183 10.01 4.06 6.82
CA GLY A 183 8.77 3.33 7.06
C GLY A 183 7.53 4.23 7.13
N HIS A 184 7.64 5.50 6.73
CA HIS A 184 6.50 6.41 6.70
C HIS A 184 5.74 6.28 5.39
N VAL A 185 4.43 6.28 5.45
CA VAL A 185 3.54 6.19 4.28
C VAL A 185 3.60 7.50 3.50
N ILE A 186 4.08 7.45 2.26
CA ILE A 186 4.14 8.60 1.34
C ILE A 186 3.02 8.57 0.29
N GLY A 187 2.38 7.41 0.10
CA GLY A 187 1.26 7.26 -0.84
C GLY A 187 0.52 5.94 -0.64
N ILE A 188 -0.62 5.82 -1.32
CA ILE A 188 -1.44 4.61 -1.42
C ILE A 188 -1.34 4.09 -2.84
N VAL A 189 -0.91 2.84 -3.01
CA VAL A 189 -0.75 2.19 -4.33
C VAL A 189 -2.13 2.05 -4.98
N THR A 190 -2.29 2.58 -6.19
CA THR A 190 -3.57 2.53 -6.92
C THR A 190 -3.48 1.74 -8.22
N GLY A 191 -2.36 1.79 -8.95
CA GLY A 191 -2.32 1.16 -10.25
C GLY A 191 -0.91 0.83 -10.73
N ILE A 192 -0.89 0.05 -11.82
CA ILE A 192 0.32 -0.29 -12.56
C ILE A 192 0.07 -0.08 -14.05
N VAL A 193 1.11 0.27 -14.80
CA VAL A 193 1.06 0.15 -16.26
C VAL A 193 1.31 -1.31 -16.64
N SER A 194 0.37 -1.89 -17.36
CA SER A 194 0.52 -3.22 -17.93
C SER A 194 0.25 -3.18 -19.44
N PRO A 195 1.23 -3.52 -20.28
CA PRO A 195 0.98 -3.65 -21.71
C PRO A 195 0.27 -4.99 -21.96
N GLY A 196 -1.02 -4.94 -22.24
CA GLY A 196 -1.87 -6.10 -22.54
C GLY A 196 -2.79 -6.52 -21.40
N GLU A 197 -3.63 -7.51 -21.66
CA GLU A 197 -4.74 -7.95 -20.80
C GLU A 197 -4.27 -8.71 -19.53
N ASN A 198 -2.99 -9.06 -19.42
CA ASN A 198 -2.50 -9.97 -18.37
C ASN A 198 -2.12 -9.26 -17.05
N GLY A 199 -2.17 -7.92 -16.98
CA GLY A 199 -1.95 -7.18 -15.72
C GLY A 199 -0.55 -7.30 -15.10
N TYR A 200 0.50 -7.65 -15.86
CA TYR A 200 1.86 -7.81 -15.31
C TYR A 200 2.58 -6.47 -15.12
N PHE A 201 3.27 -6.33 -13.99
CA PHE A 201 4.15 -5.21 -13.70
C PHE A 201 5.36 -5.14 -14.64
N ILE A 202 5.60 -3.97 -15.21
CA ILE A 202 6.71 -3.71 -16.14
C ILE A 202 7.69 -2.63 -15.65
N GLY A 203 7.73 -2.36 -14.34
CA GLY A 203 8.58 -1.33 -13.75
C GLY A 203 7.92 0.05 -13.64
N ILE A 204 6.60 0.14 -13.77
CA ILE A 204 5.84 1.39 -13.63
C ILE A 204 4.64 1.14 -12.73
N GLY A 205 4.70 1.66 -11.51
CA GLY A 205 3.61 1.69 -10.54
C GLY A 205 3.24 3.13 -10.17
N PHE A 206 2.01 3.32 -9.73
CA PHE A 206 1.47 4.61 -9.32
C PHE A 206 0.86 4.55 -7.92
N ALA A 207 1.06 5.64 -7.18
CA ALA A 207 0.46 5.81 -5.86
C ALA A 207 -0.13 7.22 -5.72
N VAL A 208 -1.28 7.31 -5.06
CA VAL A 208 -1.89 8.57 -4.65
C VAL A 208 -1.08 9.13 -3.48
N PRO A 209 -0.61 10.39 -3.53
CA PRO A 209 0.13 11.00 -2.42
C PRO A 209 -0.67 10.99 -1.13
N ILE A 210 -0.02 10.63 0.00
CA ILE A 210 -0.72 10.44 1.28
C ILE A 210 -1.42 11.70 1.78
N GLY A 211 -0.91 12.89 1.49
CA GLY A 211 -1.55 14.15 1.85
C GLY A 211 -2.91 14.34 1.18
N ALA A 212 -3.08 13.84 -0.05
CA ALA A 212 -4.36 13.82 -0.74
C ALA A 212 -5.27 12.71 -0.20
N ALA A 213 -4.73 11.51 -0.03
CA ALA A 213 -5.48 10.32 0.40
C ALA A 213 -6.06 10.43 1.82
N ALA A 214 -5.36 11.07 2.76
CA ALA A 214 -5.76 11.15 4.18
C ALA A 214 -6.77 12.29 4.50
N GLY A 215 -7.42 12.87 3.51
CA GLY A 215 -8.49 13.86 3.77
C GLY A 215 -8.20 15.27 3.29
N GLY A 216 -7.55 15.36 2.18
CA GLY A 216 -7.55 16.50 1.28
C GLY A 216 -7.17 17.86 1.86
N GLY A 217 -6.17 18.52 1.32
CA GLY A 217 -5.97 19.96 1.41
C GLY A 217 -5.40 20.53 2.70
N GLY A 218 -5.11 19.70 3.69
CA GLY A 218 -4.32 20.10 4.85
C GLY A 218 -2.83 19.84 4.58
N SER A 219 -1.97 20.85 4.72
CA SER A 219 -0.52 20.63 4.76
C SER A 219 -0.22 19.58 5.83
N PRO A 220 0.64 18.58 5.52
CA PRO A 220 1.03 17.59 6.52
C PRO A 220 1.60 18.30 7.75
N PRO A 221 1.40 17.78 8.96
CA PRO A 221 2.08 18.30 10.13
C PRO A 221 3.59 18.22 9.90
N TYR A 222 4.27 19.32 10.16
CA TYR A 222 5.71 19.53 9.97
C TYR A 222 6.54 18.53 10.74
#